data_272578a22d1a8d488dc8625b7a82b4d1
#
_entry.id   272578a22d1a8d488dc8625b7a82b4d1
#
_cell.length_a   1.000
_cell.length_b   1.000
_cell.length_c   1.000
_cell.angle_alpha   90.00
_cell.angle_beta   90.00
_cell.angle_gamma   90.00
#
_symmetry.space_group_name_H-M   'P 1'
#
loop_
_entity.id
_entity.type
_entity.pdbx_description
1 polymer ?
#
loop_
_entity_poly.entity_id
_entity_poly.type
_entity_poly.pdbx_seq_one_letter_code
_entity_poly.pdbx_strand_id
1 'polypeptide(L)'
;MQISAKTLGDLKSHDFCQRCFWVKTHQKRLPYQIFPGIFSSIDAYTKDIVMSYVSREGKLPSWLKDIGEVDKAYKNATDAMKGKNISLKAKFNTQYKDVLLTGIPDAIYQRPNGNIVIVDYKTARYTSGQDDLLPVYEIQLNGYAYIAEKLGITPVESLYSIYFEPPERESHEVIAKRYTTAEGFEMPFKPVVHRIRKDTKEIETLMDKAYGIYALTNPPKGRKECKDCKNVANLSNLLYSRK
;
A
#
# COMPACT_ATOMS: atom_id res chain seq x y z
N MET A 1 -1.13 -16.63 12.71
CA MET A 1 -1.74 -15.34 12.28
C MET A 1 -1.34 -15.02 10.85
N GLN A 2 -2.27 -14.55 10.00
CA GLN A 2 -1.93 -14.00 8.68
C GLN A 2 -2.14 -12.49 8.70
N ILE A 3 -1.15 -11.73 8.21
CA ILE A 3 -1.19 -10.26 8.17
C ILE A 3 -0.59 -9.74 6.86
N SER A 4 -1.17 -8.67 6.30
CA SER A 4 -0.57 -8.00 5.14
C SER A 4 0.49 -6.98 5.59
N ALA A 5 1.48 -6.71 4.73
CA ALA A 5 2.48 -5.68 4.95
C ALA A 5 1.82 -4.31 5.21
N LYS A 6 0.71 -4.00 4.51
CA LYS A 6 -0.09 -2.80 4.75
C LYS A 6 -0.66 -2.76 6.17
N THR A 7 -1.27 -3.85 6.64
CA THR A 7 -1.85 -3.92 8.00
C THR A 7 -0.74 -3.91 9.07
N LEU A 8 0.42 -4.49 8.77
CA LEU A 8 1.60 -4.40 9.65
C LEU A 8 2.03 -2.93 9.83
N GLY A 9 1.94 -2.13 8.78
CA GLY A 9 2.22 -0.69 8.82
C GLY A 9 1.33 0.08 9.79
N ASP A 10 0.08 -0.35 10.03
CA ASP A 10 -0.81 0.31 10.99
C ASP A 10 -0.17 0.45 12.39
N LEU A 11 0.77 -0.45 12.75
CA LEU A 11 1.49 -0.39 14.04
C LEU A 11 2.36 0.86 14.20
N LYS A 12 2.66 1.56 13.11
CA LYS A 12 3.46 2.81 13.07
C LYS A 12 2.59 4.06 12.89
N SER A 13 1.28 3.90 12.74
CA SER A 13 0.36 5.04 12.67
C SER A 13 0.41 5.84 13.98
N HIS A 14 0.44 7.17 13.89
CA HIS A 14 0.32 8.05 15.06
C HIS A 14 -1.02 7.82 15.80
N ASP A 15 -2.02 7.38 15.08
CA ASP A 15 -3.36 7.05 15.57
C ASP A 15 -3.51 5.59 16.01
N PHE A 16 -2.42 4.84 16.11
CA PHE A 16 -2.46 3.42 16.44
C PHE A 16 -3.27 3.13 17.71
N CYS A 17 -4.21 2.19 17.61
CA CYS A 17 -5.02 1.72 18.73
C CYS A 17 -5.00 0.19 18.78
N GLN A 18 -4.45 -0.38 19.86
CA GLN A 18 -4.32 -1.82 20.01
C GLN A 18 -5.66 -2.56 19.94
N ARG A 19 -6.74 -1.98 20.50
CA ARG A 19 -8.09 -2.57 20.43
C ARG A 19 -8.59 -2.63 18.99
N CYS A 20 -8.47 -1.53 18.24
CA CYS A 20 -8.89 -1.50 16.84
C CYS A 20 -8.07 -2.46 15.99
N PHE A 21 -6.77 -2.56 16.24
CA PHE A 21 -5.90 -3.52 15.58
C PHE A 21 -6.30 -4.97 15.90
N TRP A 22 -6.57 -5.27 17.17
CA TRP A 22 -7.07 -6.58 17.60
C TRP A 22 -8.39 -6.94 16.90
N VAL A 23 -9.36 -6.02 16.89
CA VAL A 23 -10.64 -6.22 16.18
C VAL A 23 -10.39 -6.45 14.68
N LYS A 24 -9.59 -5.62 14.03
CA LYS A 24 -9.28 -5.73 12.60
C LYS A 24 -8.63 -7.07 12.25
N THR A 25 -7.75 -7.59 13.09
CA THR A 25 -7.05 -8.85 12.85
C THR A 25 -7.92 -10.08 13.10
N HIS A 26 -8.99 -9.99 13.91
CA HIS A 26 -9.96 -11.05 14.15
C HIS A 26 -11.15 -11.01 13.19
N GLN A 27 -11.62 -9.80 12.83
CA GLN A 27 -12.80 -9.60 12.00
C GLN A 27 -12.46 -9.22 10.54
N LYS A 28 -11.19 -9.12 10.19
CA LYS A 28 -10.64 -8.70 8.88
C LYS A 28 -10.93 -7.25 8.48
N ARG A 29 -11.94 -6.57 9.03
CA ARG A 29 -12.27 -5.16 8.78
C ARG A 29 -13.13 -4.61 9.91
N LEU A 30 -13.11 -3.28 10.06
CA LEU A 30 -14.07 -2.57 10.92
C LEU A 30 -15.39 -2.38 10.17
N PRO A 31 -16.54 -2.46 10.85
CA PRO A 31 -17.86 -2.58 10.22
C PRO A 31 -18.29 -1.35 9.39
N TYR A 32 -17.70 -0.18 9.64
CA TYR A 32 -18.08 1.09 8.99
C TYR A 32 -17.01 1.63 8.03
N GLN A 33 -15.98 0.84 7.72
CA GLN A 33 -14.98 1.24 6.72
C GLN A 33 -15.47 0.90 5.32
N ILE A 34 -15.83 1.93 4.56
CA ILE A 34 -16.24 1.83 3.14
C ILE A 34 -15.11 2.40 2.29
N PHE A 35 -14.67 1.62 1.30
CA PHE A 35 -13.75 2.10 0.27
C PHE A 35 -14.55 2.38 -1.01
N PRO A 36 -14.65 3.65 -1.46
CA PRO A 36 -15.39 3.99 -2.67
C PRO A 36 -14.80 3.30 -3.90
N GLY A 37 -15.67 2.65 -4.70
CA GLY A 37 -15.25 1.85 -5.86
C GLY A 37 -14.48 2.65 -6.93
N ILE A 38 -14.72 3.97 -7.02
CA ILE A 38 -14.00 4.84 -7.97
C ILE A 38 -12.49 4.81 -7.75
N PHE A 39 -12.00 4.72 -6.51
CA PHE A 39 -10.56 4.62 -6.24
C PHE A 39 -9.95 3.32 -6.77
N SER A 40 -10.70 2.22 -6.74
CA SER A 40 -10.25 0.96 -7.35
C SER A 40 -10.14 1.07 -8.87
N SER A 41 -11.04 1.82 -9.51
CA SER A 41 -10.96 2.08 -10.95
C SER A 41 -9.74 2.93 -11.29
N ILE A 42 -9.51 4.02 -10.57
CA ILE A 42 -8.34 4.90 -10.79
C ILE A 42 -7.04 4.11 -10.58
N ASP A 43 -6.97 3.29 -9.54
CA ASP A 43 -5.81 2.43 -9.26
C ASP A 43 -5.53 1.44 -10.41
N ALA A 44 -6.58 0.77 -10.92
CA ALA A 44 -6.46 -0.15 -12.05
C ALA A 44 -5.98 0.58 -13.33
N TYR A 45 -6.60 1.71 -13.68
CA TYR A 45 -6.20 2.53 -14.83
C TYR A 45 -4.75 3.00 -14.72
N THR A 46 -4.33 3.45 -13.54
CA THR A 46 -2.95 3.88 -13.30
C THR A 46 -1.95 2.77 -13.61
N LYS A 47 -2.20 1.57 -13.10
CA LYS A 47 -1.35 0.40 -13.33
C LYS A 47 -1.31 0.02 -14.81
N ASP A 48 -2.46 0.00 -15.47
CA ASP A 48 -2.57 -0.37 -16.88
C ASP A 48 -1.90 0.67 -17.79
N ILE A 49 -2.02 1.96 -17.52
CA ILE A 49 -1.34 3.03 -18.27
C ILE A 49 0.18 2.87 -18.19
N VAL A 50 0.73 2.72 -16.98
CA VAL A 50 2.19 2.57 -16.80
C VAL A 50 2.69 1.31 -17.49
N MET A 51 2.02 0.17 -17.28
CA MET A 51 2.43 -1.11 -17.86
C MET A 51 2.29 -1.14 -19.38
N SER A 52 1.24 -0.55 -19.94
CA SER A 52 1.05 -0.42 -21.39
C SER A 52 2.15 0.46 -22.01
N TYR A 53 2.53 1.55 -21.34
CA TYR A 53 3.64 2.39 -21.78
C TYR A 53 4.95 1.60 -21.80
N VAL A 54 5.28 0.93 -20.68
CA VAL A 54 6.52 0.13 -20.59
C VAL A 54 6.54 -1.00 -21.64
N SER A 55 5.42 -1.67 -21.85
CA SER A 55 5.31 -2.75 -22.85
C SER A 55 5.53 -2.25 -24.28
N ARG A 56 5.12 -1.02 -24.58
CA ARG A 56 5.25 -0.42 -25.91
C ARG A 56 6.63 0.18 -26.15
N GLU A 57 7.17 0.89 -25.16
CA GLU A 57 8.39 1.72 -25.28
C GLU A 57 9.64 1.02 -24.73
N GLY A 58 9.51 -0.09 -24.02
CA GLY A 58 10.62 -0.81 -23.38
C GLY A 58 11.28 -0.04 -22.21
N LYS A 59 10.70 1.06 -21.76
CA LYS A 59 11.23 1.92 -20.70
C LYS A 59 10.11 2.59 -19.90
N LEU A 60 10.44 3.09 -18.72
CA LEU A 60 9.50 3.92 -17.94
C LEU A 60 9.18 5.24 -18.65
N PRO A 61 7.95 5.77 -18.48
CA PRO A 61 7.62 7.11 -18.96
C PRO A 61 8.51 8.17 -18.32
N SER A 62 8.78 9.25 -19.07
CA SER A 62 9.67 10.35 -18.63
C SER A 62 9.24 11.00 -17.31
N TRP A 63 7.97 10.97 -17.00
CA TRP A 63 7.42 11.48 -15.74
C TRP A 63 7.66 10.54 -14.53
N LEU A 64 8.24 9.34 -14.74
CA LEU A 64 8.78 8.43 -13.70
C LEU A 64 10.32 8.32 -13.74
N LYS A 65 11.01 9.27 -14.38
CA LYS A 65 12.48 9.27 -14.52
C LYS A 65 13.22 9.13 -13.19
N ASP A 66 12.64 9.62 -12.09
CA ASP A 66 13.26 9.59 -10.75
C ASP A 66 13.39 8.16 -10.19
N ILE A 67 12.67 7.20 -10.75
CA ILE A 67 12.87 5.77 -10.46
C ILE A 67 14.20 5.29 -11.04
N GLY A 68 14.65 5.91 -12.13
CA GLY A 68 15.83 5.51 -12.89
C GLY A 68 15.54 4.49 -13.98
N GLU A 69 16.61 4.00 -14.62
CA GLU A 69 16.52 3.04 -15.72
C GLU A 69 16.03 1.67 -15.26
N VAL A 70 15.17 1.05 -16.07
CA VAL A 70 14.66 -0.30 -15.84
C VAL A 70 14.78 -1.13 -17.12
N ASP A 71 15.18 -2.38 -16.98
CA ASP A 71 15.31 -3.36 -18.05
C ASP A 71 14.03 -4.19 -18.20
N LYS A 72 13.42 -4.56 -17.08
CA LYS A 72 12.19 -5.35 -17.05
C LYS A 72 11.16 -4.77 -16.08
N ALA A 73 9.91 -4.84 -16.48
CA ALA A 73 8.77 -4.52 -15.64
C ALA A 73 7.89 -5.77 -15.47
N TYR A 74 7.62 -6.10 -14.23
CA TYR A 74 6.73 -7.18 -13.85
C TYR A 74 5.39 -6.59 -13.39
N LYS A 75 4.31 -6.96 -14.06
CA LYS A 75 2.96 -6.46 -13.76
C LYS A 75 2.51 -6.78 -12.33
N ASN A 76 3.04 -7.87 -11.76
CA ASN A 76 2.73 -8.32 -10.41
C ASN A 76 3.85 -9.21 -9.86
N ALA A 77 3.74 -9.54 -8.58
CA ALA A 77 4.72 -10.39 -7.90
C ALA A 77 4.84 -11.81 -8.52
N THR A 78 3.75 -12.35 -9.07
CA THR A 78 3.79 -13.68 -9.74
C THR A 78 4.68 -13.65 -10.97
N ASP A 79 4.60 -12.59 -11.78
CA ASP A 79 5.44 -12.45 -12.97
C ASP A 79 6.91 -12.24 -12.60
N ALA A 80 7.17 -11.49 -11.52
CA ALA A 80 8.53 -11.35 -10.98
C ALA A 80 9.10 -12.68 -10.48
N MET A 81 8.29 -13.51 -9.83
CA MET A 81 8.66 -14.84 -9.39
C MET A 81 8.98 -15.75 -10.59
N LYS A 82 8.18 -15.74 -11.66
CA LYS A 82 8.48 -16.45 -12.90
C LYS A 82 9.80 -16.01 -13.51
N GLY A 83 10.04 -14.71 -13.57
CA GLY A 83 11.29 -14.14 -14.09
C GLY A 83 12.54 -14.54 -13.30
N LYS A 84 12.38 -14.99 -12.05
CA LYS A 84 13.45 -15.54 -11.20
C LYS A 84 13.39 -17.06 -11.06
N ASN A 85 12.59 -17.76 -11.88
CA ASN A 85 12.40 -19.22 -11.83
C ASN A 85 11.86 -19.74 -10.49
N ILE A 86 11.08 -18.92 -9.79
CA ILE A 86 10.43 -19.34 -8.55
C ILE A 86 9.14 -20.09 -8.88
N SER A 87 8.88 -21.17 -8.17
CA SER A 87 7.70 -22.01 -8.40
C SER A 87 6.40 -21.20 -8.42
N LEU A 88 5.54 -21.44 -9.43
CA LEU A 88 4.23 -20.81 -9.57
C LEU A 88 3.25 -21.18 -8.44
N LYS A 89 3.56 -22.19 -7.63
CA LYS A 89 2.79 -22.54 -6.44
C LYS A 89 3.13 -21.61 -5.25
N ALA A 90 4.29 -20.92 -5.31
CA ALA A 90 4.65 -19.93 -4.30
C ALA A 90 3.71 -18.72 -4.41
N LYS A 91 3.34 -18.21 -3.26
CA LYS A 91 2.61 -16.93 -3.12
C LYS A 91 3.58 -15.87 -2.64
N PHE A 92 3.33 -14.61 -2.97
CA PHE A 92 4.13 -13.51 -2.45
C PHE A 92 3.86 -13.31 -0.96
N ASN A 93 4.46 -14.18 -0.16
CA ASN A 93 4.40 -14.20 1.30
C ASN A 93 5.63 -14.88 1.89
N THR A 94 5.83 -14.73 3.18
CA THR A 94 6.85 -15.43 3.94
C THR A 94 6.38 -15.73 5.35
N GLN A 95 6.83 -16.85 5.90
CA GLN A 95 6.54 -17.25 7.26
C GLN A 95 7.64 -16.77 8.21
N TYR A 96 7.23 -16.17 9.31
CA TYR A 96 8.10 -15.83 10.45
C TYR A 96 7.41 -16.27 11.74
N LYS A 97 7.94 -17.27 12.44
CA LYS A 97 7.28 -17.87 13.60
C LYS A 97 5.81 -18.21 13.30
N ASP A 98 4.89 -17.72 14.11
CA ASP A 98 3.44 -17.92 13.97
C ASP A 98 2.75 -16.88 13.04
N VAL A 99 3.53 -16.05 12.34
CA VAL A 99 3.03 -14.99 11.46
C VAL A 99 3.33 -15.30 10.01
N LEU A 100 2.29 -15.38 9.18
CA LEU A 100 2.39 -15.38 7.73
C LEU A 100 2.23 -13.95 7.23
N LEU A 101 3.35 -13.32 6.82
CA LEU A 101 3.36 -12.00 6.21
C LEU A 101 3.02 -12.11 4.73
N THR A 102 2.05 -11.34 4.27
CA THR A 102 1.60 -11.33 2.87
C THR A 102 1.75 -9.93 2.26
N GLY A 103 1.91 -9.87 0.93
CA GLY A 103 2.01 -8.61 0.21
C GLY A 103 1.47 -8.69 -1.20
N ILE A 104 1.13 -7.54 -1.76
CA ILE A 104 0.76 -7.37 -3.17
C ILE A 104 1.34 -6.03 -3.63
N PRO A 105 2.64 -6.00 -4.02
CA PRO A 105 3.21 -4.79 -4.61
C PRO A 105 2.53 -4.49 -5.96
N ASP A 106 2.36 -3.21 -6.26
CA ASP A 106 1.68 -2.78 -7.48
C ASP A 106 2.55 -2.98 -8.73
N ALA A 107 3.85 -2.76 -8.60
CA ALA A 107 4.82 -3.08 -9.64
C ALA A 107 6.17 -3.50 -9.04
N ILE A 108 6.86 -4.37 -9.76
CA ILE A 108 8.24 -4.76 -9.49
C ILE A 108 9.02 -4.53 -10.77
N TYR A 109 10.10 -3.77 -10.68
CA TYR A 109 11.00 -3.51 -11.80
C TYR A 109 12.36 -4.14 -11.56
N GLN A 110 13.03 -4.51 -12.63
CA GLN A 110 14.42 -4.95 -12.61
C GLN A 110 15.28 -3.95 -13.38
N ARG A 111 16.37 -3.53 -12.77
CA ARG A 111 17.36 -2.67 -13.39
C ARG A 111 18.27 -3.47 -14.34
N PRO A 112 19.04 -2.81 -15.23
CA PRO A 112 20.01 -3.48 -16.07
C PRO A 112 21.06 -4.30 -15.30
N ASN A 113 21.42 -3.88 -14.09
CA ASN A 113 22.33 -4.60 -13.19
C ASN A 113 21.68 -5.78 -12.46
N GLY A 114 20.42 -6.09 -12.73
CA GLY A 114 19.65 -7.17 -12.09
C GLY A 114 18.99 -6.82 -10.76
N ASN A 115 19.25 -5.63 -10.21
CA ASN A 115 18.66 -5.19 -8.95
C ASN A 115 17.17 -4.91 -9.08
N ILE A 116 16.46 -5.10 -7.99
CA ILE A 116 14.99 -5.00 -7.93
C ILE A 116 14.57 -3.66 -7.34
N VAL A 117 13.55 -3.07 -7.95
CA VAL A 117 12.83 -1.89 -7.49
C VAL A 117 11.39 -2.29 -7.21
N ILE A 118 10.88 -1.97 -6.03
CA ILE A 118 9.47 -2.23 -5.67
C ILE A 118 8.74 -0.90 -5.59
N VAL A 119 7.57 -0.87 -6.23
CA VAL A 119 6.73 0.33 -6.35
C VAL A 119 5.33 0.03 -5.84
N ASP A 120 4.76 1.01 -5.15
CA ASP A 120 3.37 1.02 -4.70
C ASP A 120 2.72 2.35 -5.12
N TYR A 121 1.63 2.29 -5.89
CA TYR A 121 0.92 3.46 -6.39
C TYR A 121 -0.13 3.91 -5.38
N LYS A 122 -0.25 5.23 -5.23
CA LYS A 122 -1.21 5.84 -4.32
C LYS A 122 -2.12 6.80 -5.09
N THR A 123 -3.41 6.51 -5.08
CA THR A 123 -4.45 7.43 -5.58
C THR A 123 -4.81 8.40 -4.46
N ALA A 124 -3.91 9.33 -4.20
CA ALA A 124 -4.04 10.32 -3.12
C ALA A 124 -3.17 11.53 -3.43
N ARG A 125 -3.45 12.65 -2.79
CA ARG A 125 -2.55 13.81 -2.82
C ARG A 125 -1.55 13.70 -1.67
N TYR A 126 -0.27 13.88 -1.96
CA TYR A 126 0.74 14.05 -0.93
C TYR A 126 0.57 15.42 -0.28
N THR A 127 0.11 15.45 0.95
CA THR A 127 -0.07 16.69 1.73
C THR A 127 0.68 16.57 3.05
N SER A 128 0.94 17.69 3.71
CA SER A 128 1.58 17.69 5.05
C SER A 128 0.84 16.79 6.07
N GLY A 129 -0.47 16.62 5.92
CA GLY A 129 -1.25 15.66 6.75
C GLY A 129 -1.04 14.19 6.36
N GLN A 130 -0.37 13.89 5.25
CA GLN A 130 0.01 12.53 4.85
C GLN A 130 1.39 12.13 5.35
N ASP A 131 2.18 13.05 5.87
CA ASP A 131 3.38 12.72 6.63
C ASP A 131 3.05 11.79 7.81
N ASP A 132 1.83 11.90 8.35
CA ASP A 132 1.32 10.98 9.38
C ASP A 132 1.13 9.53 8.88
N LEU A 133 0.92 9.33 7.56
CA LEU A 133 0.79 8.02 6.93
C LEU A 133 2.12 7.49 6.36
N LEU A 134 3.12 8.34 6.21
CA LEU A 134 4.42 7.94 5.67
C LEU A 134 5.03 6.77 6.44
N PRO A 135 5.07 6.74 7.78
CA PRO A 135 5.58 5.60 8.53
C PRO A 135 4.82 4.29 8.25
N VAL A 136 3.51 4.38 7.94
CA VAL A 136 2.68 3.22 7.57
C VAL A 136 3.11 2.67 6.21
N TYR A 137 3.35 3.55 5.24
CA TYR A 137 3.78 3.17 3.89
C TYR A 137 5.23 2.69 3.84
N GLU A 138 6.10 3.25 4.69
CA GLU A 138 7.46 2.76 4.86
C GLU A 138 7.48 1.30 5.31
N ILE A 139 6.67 0.94 6.30
CA ILE A 139 6.55 -0.46 6.75
C ILE A 139 5.91 -1.33 5.66
N GLN A 140 4.91 -0.84 4.94
CA GLN A 140 4.29 -1.58 3.85
C GLN A 140 5.32 -1.97 2.79
N LEU A 141 6.11 -1.00 2.29
CA LEU A 141 7.11 -1.23 1.25
C LEU A 141 8.30 -2.06 1.76
N ASN A 142 8.76 -1.82 2.98
CA ASN A 142 9.79 -2.65 3.60
C ASN A 142 9.31 -4.08 3.88
N GLY A 143 8.03 -4.28 4.18
CA GLY A 143 7.41 -5.59 4.23
C GLY A 143 7.44 -6.31 2.88
N TYR A 144 7.20 -5.59 1.78
CA TYR A 144 7.34 -6.15 0.43
C TYR A 144 8.79 -6.52 0.11
N ALA A 145 9.76 -5.66 0.48
CA ALA A 145 11.17 -5.96 0.31
C ALA A 145 11.59 -7.21 1.10
N TYR A 146 11.15 -7.32 2.36
CA TYR A 146 11.40 -8.47 3.21
C TYR A 146 10.86 -9.78 2.59
N ILE A 147 9.61 -9.77 2.08
CA ILE A 147 9.03 -10.92 1.38
C ILE A 147 9.82 -11.25 0.12
N ALA A 148 10.12 -10.24 -0.70
CA ALA A 148 10.86 -10.42 -1.96
C ALA A 148 12.22 -11.08 -1.72
N GLU A 149 12.98 -10.59 -0.75
CA GLU A 149 14.29 -11.13 -0.39
C GLU A 149 14.21 -12.58 0.13
N LYS A 150 13.21 -12.90 0.97
CA LYS A 150 12.98 -14.28 1.43
C LYS A 150 12.57 -15.23 0.31
N LEU A 151 11.94 -14.71 -0.74
CA LEU A 151 11.58 -15.48 -1.95
C LEU A 151 12.70 -15.56 -3.00
N GLY A 152 13.85 -14.91 -2.78
CA GLY A 152 14.93 -14.87 -3.75
C GLY A 152 14.74 -13.86 -4.89
N ILE A 153 13.76 -12.94 -4.77
CA ILE A 153 13.61 -11.78 -5.65
C ILE A 153 14.55 -10.68 -5.12
N THR A 154 15.83 -10.81 -5.39
CA THR A 154 16.90 -10.05 -4.73
C THR A 154 18.03 -9.73 -5.73
N PRO A 155 18.89 -8.73 -5.45
CA PRO A 155 18.79 -7.80 -4.34
C PRO A 155 17.73 -6.71 -4.56
N VAL A 156 16.95 -6.38 -3.54
CA VAL A 156 16.06 -5.22 -3.57
C VAL A 156 16.88 -3.96 -3.30
N GLU A 157 16.97 -3.07 -4.28
CA GLU A 157 17.80 -1.86 -4.21
C GLU A 157 17.02 -0.64 -3.71
N SER A 158 15.81 -0.45 -4.20
CA SER A 158 15.04 0.75 -3.91
C SER A 158 13.54 0.50 -3.84
N LEU A 159 12.87 1.35 -3.07
CA LEU A 159 11.45 1.32 -2.79
C LEU A 159 10.86 2.70 -3.10
N TYR A 160 9.72 2.73 -3.78
CA TYR A 160 9.04 3.98 -4.12
C TYR A 160 7.55 3.90 -3.85
N SER A 161 7.02 4.95 -3.21
CA SER A 161 5.61 5.27 -3.19
C SER A 161 5.36 6.36 -4.24
N ILE A 162 4.45 6.12 -5.17
CA ILE A 162 4.15 7.06 -6.25
C ILE A 162 2.71 7.53 -6.11
N TYR A 163 2.57 8.82 -5.81
CA TYR A 163 1.26 9.45 -5.67
C TYR A 163 0.82 9.99 -7.00
N PHE A 164 -0.35 9.57 -7.47
CA PHE A 164 -1.00 10.16 -8.63
C PHE A 164 -1.99 11.21 -8.15
N GLU A 165 -1.59 12.46 -8.29
CA GLU A 165 -2.32 13.60 -7.77
C GLU A 165 -3.12 14.31 -8.85
N PRO A 166 -4.39 14.66 -8.60
CA PRO A 166 -5.07 15.61 -9.45
C PRO A 166 -4.36 16.98 -9.35
N PRO A 167 -4.45 17.82 -10.37
CA PRO A 167 -3.85 19.15 -10.36
C PRO A 167 -4.37 19.98 -9.17
N GLU A 168 -3.62 21.00 -8.80
CA GLU A 168 -4.12 22.01 -7.87
C GLU A 168 -5.41 22.63 -8.42
N ARG A 169 -6.30 23.02 -7.51
CA ARG A 169 -7.57 23.61 -7.89
C ARG A 169 -7.33 24.99 -8.48
N GLU A 170 -7.53 25.10 -9.79
CA GLU A 170 -7.52 26.35 -10.53
C GLU A 170 -8.91 27.03 -10.50
N SER A 171 -9.06 28.21 -11.09
CA SER A 171 -10.37 28.85 -11.22
C SER A 171 -11.33 28.00 -12.06
N HIS A 172 -12.63 28.15 -11.83
CA HIS A 172 -13.66 27.40 -12.56
C HIS A 172 -13.57 27.56 -14.07
N GLU A 173 -13.24 28.77 -14.53
CA GLU A 173 -13.10 29.09 -15.97
C GLU A 173 -11.92 28.34 -16.61
N VAL A 174 -10.77 28.30 -15.92
CA VAL A 174 -9.60 27.58 -16.38
C VAL A 174 -9.85 26.07 -16.42
N ILE A 175 -10.46 25.52 -15.35
CA ILE A 175 -10.82 24.10 -15.29
C ILE A 175 -11.79 23.74 -16.42
N ALA A 176 -12.88 24.50 -16.60
CA ALA A 176 -13.87 24.24 -17.63
C ALA A 176 -13.25 24.27 -19.03
N LYS A 177 -12.43 25.30 -19.34
CA LYS A 177 -11.77 25.41 -20.63
C LYS A 177 -10.76 24.31 -20.93
N ARG A 178 -10.00 23.87 -19.90
CA ARG A 178 -8.89 22.93 -20.08
C ARG A 178 -9.32 21.48 -20.14
N TYR A 179 -10.33 21.10 -19.36
CA TYR A 179 -10.63 19.70 -19.11
C TYR A 179 -12.01 19.25 -19.65
N THR A 180 -12.81 20.15 -20.22
CA THR A 180 -14.07 19.78 -20.89
C THR A 180 -13.79 19.23 -22.29
N THR A 181 -14.44 18.11 -22.61
CA THR A 181 -14.43 17.48 -23.93
C THR A 181 -15.85 17.41 -24.48
N ALA A 182 -16.03 16.99 -25.73
CA ALA A 182 -17.36 16.79 -26.33
C ALA A 182 -18.16 15.68 -25.64
N GLU A 183 -17.48 14.74 -24.97
CA GLU A 183 -18.10 13.56 -24.35
C GLU A 183 -18.16 13.66 -22.80
N GLY A 184 -17.64 14.75 -22.22
CA GLY A 184 -17.61 14.93 -20.77
C GLY A 184 -16.45 15.79 -20.30
N PHE A 185 -15.65 15.29 -19.36
CA PHE A 185 -14.46 15.98 -18.91
C PHE A 185 -13.34 14.96 -18.58
N GLU A 186 -12.11 15.44 -18.69
CA GLU A 186 -10.91 14.69 -18.29
C GLU A 186 -10.33 15.29 -17.01
N MET A 187 -9.79 14.43 -16.14
CA MET A 187 -9.05 14.86 -14.97
C MET A 187 -7.64 14.27 -15.03
N PRO A 188 -6.62 15.09 -15.32
CA PRO A 188 -5.24 14.62 -15.37
C PRO A 188 -4.74 14.27 -13.99
N PHE A 189 -3.81 13.31 -13.94
CA PHE A 189 -3.06 12.96 -12.74
C PHE A 189 -1.57 13.18 -13.00
N LYS A 190 -0.90 13.80 -12.04
CA LYS A 190 0.56 13.99 -12.07
C LYS A 190 1.20 13.07 -11.03
N PRO A 191 2.27 12.34 -11.38
CA PRO A 191 2.98 11.53 -10.41
C PRO A 191 3.88 12.39 -9.53
N VAL A 192 3.86 12.11 -8.23
CA VAL A 192 4.85 12.56 -7.25
C VAL A 192 5.59 11.32 -6.77
N VAL A 193 6.85 11.21 -7.13
CA VAL A 193 7.70 10.05 -6.81
C VAL A 193 8.36 10.26 -5.46
N HIS A 194 8.04 9.41 -4.50
CA HIS A 194 8.61 9.46 -3.17
C HIS A 194 9.45 8.21 -2.91
N ARG A 195 10.76 8.39 -2.71
CA ARG A 195 11.69 7.30 -2.40
C ARG A 195 11.57 6.94 -0.93
N ILE A 196 11.34 5.67 -0.65
CA ILE A 196 11.28 5.12 0.70
C ILE A 196 12.65 4.53 1.07
N ARG A 197 13.11 4.82 2.28
CA ARG A 197 14.32 4.20 2.80
C ARG A 197 14.09 2.71 3.01
N LYS A 198 14.96 1.89 2.42
CA LYS A 198 14.94 0.45 2.67
C LYS A 198 15.54 0.17 4.05
N ASP A 199 14.73 -0.39 4.95
CA ASP A 199 15.15 -0.89 6.27
C ASP A 199 14.21 -2.02 6.72
N THR A 200 14.58 -3.24 6.40
CA THR A 200 13.76 -4.43 6.72
C THR A 200 13.96 -4.95 8.14
N LYS A 201 14.88 -4.38 8.92
CA LYS A 201 15.25 -4.88 10.27
C LYS A 201 14.08 -4.83 11.27
N GLU A 202 13.20 -3.85 11.11
CA GLU A 202 12.05 -3.66 12.01
C GLU A 202 10.89 -4.63 11.74
N ILE A 203 10.87 -5.27 10.58
CA ILE A 203 9.72 -6.08 10.14
C ILE A 203 9.45 -7.24 11.09
N GLU A 204 10.48 -7.98 11.51
CA GLU A 204 10.32 -9.11 12.43
C GLU A 204 9.83 -8.66 13.81
N THR A 205 10.37 -7.55 14.34
CA THR A 205 9.93 -6.95 15.61
C THR A 205 8.45 -6.52 15.53
N LEU A 206 8.03 -5.95 14.41
CA LEU A 206 6.63 -5.56 14.21
C LEU A 206 5.73 -6.79 14.07
N MET A 207 6.18 -7.87 13.45
CA MET A 207 5.43 -9.12 13.41
C MET A 207 5.26 -9.74 14.80
N ASP A 208 6.30 -9.74 15.64
CA ASP A 208 6.19 -10.18 17.03
C ASP A 208 5.19 -9.33 17.83
N LYS A 209 5.22 -7.99 17.65
CA LYS A 209 4.25 -7.07 18.28
C LYS A 209 2.82 -7.32 17.78
N ALA A 210 2.64 -7.51 16.46
CA ALA A 210 1.35 -7.81 15.88
C ALA A 210 0.76 -9.12 16.43
N TYR A 211 1.59 -10.15 16.51
CA TYR A 211 1.20 -11.45 17.04
C TYR A 211 0.85 -11.36 18.53
N GLY A 212 1.65 -10.63 19.31
CA GLY A 212 1.38 -10.42 20.74
C GLY A 212 0.02 -9.78 21.01
N ILE A 213 -0.39 -8.81 20.15
CA ILE A 213 -1.72 -8.20 20.25
C ILE A 213 -2.81 -9.20 19.78
N TYR A 214 -2.58 -9.88 18.66
CA TYR A 214 -3.52 -10.86 18.10
C TYR A 214 -3.79 -12.02 19.07
N ALA A 215 -2.78 -12.53 19.76
CA ALA A 215 -2.89 -13.69 20.65
C ALA A 215 -3.62 -13.40 21.97
N LEU A 216 -3.99 -12.15 22.24
CA LEU A 216 -4.77 -11.82 23.44
C LEU A 216 -6.17 -12.46 23.36
N THR A 217 -6.56 -13.15 24.43
CA THR A 217 -7.89 -13.78 24.54
C THR A 217 -9.04 -12.77 24.54
N ASN A 218 -8.79 -11.58 25.09
CA ASN A 218 -9.75 -10.49 25.17
C ASN A 218 -9.20 -9.24 24.49
N PRO A 219 -10.06 -8.38 23.91
CA PRO A 219 -9.61 -7.14 23.29
C PRO A 219 -8.89 -6.23 24.30
N PRO A 220 -7.70 -5.73 23.98
CA PRO A 220 -6.97 -4.85 24.88
C PRO A 220 -7.67 -3.50 25.07
N LYS A 221 -7.20 -2.71 26.04
CA LYS A 221 -7.70 -1.36 26.26
C LYS A 221 -7.49 -0.51 24.99
N GLY A 222 -8.53 0.22 24.56
CA GLY A 222 -8.44 1.14 23.45
C GLY A 222 -7.58 2.38 23.80
N ARG A 223 -7.00 3.00 22.76
CA ARG A 223 -6.34 4.30 22.91
C ARG A 223 -7.35 5.34 23.42
N LYS A 224 -6.92 6.22 24.31
CA LYS A 224 -7.72 7.38 24.72
C LYS A 224 -8.13 8.19 23.49
N GLU A 225 -9.35 8.67 23.45
CA GLU A 225 -9.92 9.46 22.33
C GLU A 225 -9.94 8.74 20.95
N CYS A 226 -9.78 7.43 20.89
CA CYS A 226 -9.91 6.69 19.64
C CYS A 226 -11.33 6.77 19.09
N LYS A 227 -11.49 7.42 17.93
CA LYS A 227 -12.80 7.61 17.25
C LYS A 227 -13.48 6.29 16.93
N ASP A 228 -12.75 5.31 16.44
CA ASP A 228 -13.28 4.00 16.09
C ASP A 228 -13.79 3.24 17.33
N CYS A 229 -13.04 3.30 18.45
CA CYS A 229 -13.52 2.72 19.70
C CYS A 229 -14.81 3.40 20.20
N LYS A 230 -14.93 4.72 20.07
CA LYS A 230 -16.15 5.46 20.40
C LYS A 230 -17.32 5.06 19.49
N ASN A 231 -17.09 4.96 18.19
CA ASN A 231 -18.11 4.54 17.23
C ASN A 231 -18.61 3.12 17.50
N VAL A 232 -17.72 2.17 17.78
CA VAL A 232 -18.11 0.79 18.15
C VAL A 232 -18.93 0.77 19.43
N ALA A 233 -18.49 1.52 20.46
CA ALA A 233 -19.23 1.62 21.72
C ALA A 233 -20.63 2.22 21.53
N ASN A 234 -20.75 3.30 20.74
CA ASN A 234 -22.03 3.93 20.44
C ASN A 234 -22.98 2.98 19.69
N LEU A 235 -22.49 2.24 18.68
CA LEU A 235 -23.28 1.23 17.98
C LEU A 235 -23.74 0.12 18.93
N SER A 236 -22.85 -0.39 19.77
CA SER A 236 -23.21 -1.40 20.79
C SER A 236 -24.29 -0.89 21.73
N ASN A 237 -24.15 0.33 22.24
CA ASN A 237 -25.14 0.94 23.13
C ASN A 237 -26.50 1.09 22.43
N LEU A 238 -26.53 1.54 21.16
CA LEU A 238 -27.78 1.65 20.39
C LEU A 238 -28.48 0.32 20.16
N LEU A 239 -27.72 -0.74 19.99
CA LEU A 239 -28.28 -2.08 19.75
C LEU A 239 -28.77 -2.79 21.02
N TYR A 240 -28.12 -2.52 22.17
CA TYR A 240 -28.38 -3.26 23.40
C TYR A 240 -29.06 -2.45 24.51
N SER A 241 -29.14 -1.11 24.40
CA SER A 241 -29.83 -0.24 25.40
C SER A 241 -31.33 -0.09 25.16
N ARG A 242 -31.91 -0.80 24.18
CA ARG A 242 -33.38 -0.84 23.92
C ARG A 242 -34.03 -2.14 24.43
N LYS A 243 -33.58 -2.62 25.58
CA LYS A 243 -34.31 -3.65 26.34
C LYS A 243 -34.90 -3.05 27.60
#